data_e0295a9af32282a014d0dad707b99cf6
#
_entry.id   e0295a9af32282a014d0dad707b99cf6
#
_cell.length_a   1.000
_cell.length_b   1.000
_cell.length_c   1.000
_cell.angle_alpha   90.00
_cell.angle_beta   90.00
_cell.angle_gamma   90.00
#
_symmetry.space_group_name_H-M   'P 1'
#
loop_
_entity.id
_entity.type
_entity.pdbx_description
1 polymer ?
#
loop_
_entity_poly.entity_id
_entity_poly.type
_entity_poly.pdbx_seq_one_letter_code
_entity_poly.pdbx_strand_id
1 'polypeptide(L)'
;MGLAIGVDVGGTKVAAGVVDDQGHVLARLRRDTPAHDPGKVEELIAEAIRELARDYEVEAAGLGAAGFVDAARSTVLFAPNLAWRNEPLRAAVEQRTGLPVVVENDANAAAWAETRFGAGHGQRFTVTVTVGTGLGGGIVLGGELLRGAFGAAAEVGHMNLVPDGRPCGCGLRGCWEQYASGRALVTEARQRAAAAPEEARLLLELAQGQAESITGPMVTMAASPVTRWPFSPSGPWGRGWATA
;
A
#
# COMPACT_ATOMS: atom_id res chain seq x y z
N MET A 1 -1.43 -11.88 27.62
CA MET A 1 -0.92 -11.46 26.31
C MET A 1 -2.11 -11.35 25.40
N GLY A 2 -2.54 -10.12 25.07
CA GLY A 2 -3.67 -9.90 24.19
C GLY A 2 -3.29 -10.23 22.74
N LEU A 3 -4.15 -10.98 22.04
CA LEU A 3 -4.01 -11.21 20.62
C LEU A 3 -4.96 -10.28 19.84
N ALA A 4 -4.54 -9.80 18.69
CA ALA A 4 -5.38 -9.02 17.80
C ALA A 4 -5.31 -9.58 16.37
N ILE A 5 -6.32 -9.29 15.57
CA ILE A 5 -6.29 -9.59 14.14
C ILE A 5 -5.99 -8.30 13.37
N GLY A 6 -4.91 -8.30 12.58
CA GLY A 6 -4.64 -7.28 11.58
C GLY A 6 -5.20 -7.71 10.23
N VAL A 7 -5.89 -6.79 9.53
CA VAL A 7 -6.40 -7.03 8.18
C VAL A 7 -5.93 -5.91 7.26
N ASP A 8 -5.22 -6.27 6.21
CA ASP A 8 -4.82 -5.37 5.11
C ASP A 8 -5.81 -5.52 3.96
N VAL A 9 -6.51 -4.44 3.63
CA VAL A 9 -7.59 -4.42 2.64
C VAL A 9 -7.15 -3.62 1.41
N GLY A 10 -6.64 -4.34 0.43
CA GLY A 10 -6.28 -3.79 -0.87
C GLY A 10 -7.33 -4.05 -1.96
N GLY A 11 -7.22 -3.35 -3.08
CA GLY A 11 -8.13 -3.51 -4.22
C GLY A 11 -8.06 -4.86 -4.94
N THR A 12 -7.06 -5.68 -4.68
CA THR A 12 -6.89 -7.00 -5.31
C THR A 12 -6.90 -8.13 -4.31
N LYS A 13 -6.49 -7.87 -3.08
CA LYS A 13 -6.33 -8.89 -2.03
C LYS A 13 -6.68 -8.32 -0.66
N VAL A 14 -7.30 -9.17 0.15
CA VAL A 14 -7.43 -9.01 1.60
C VAL A 14 -6.47 -10.00 2.25
N ALA A 15 -5.57 -9.51 3.09
CA ALA A 15 -4.68 -10.32 3.90
C ALA A 15 -5.02 -10.11 5.38
N ALA A 16 -5.11 -11.19 6.14
CA ALA A 16 -5.37 -11.11 7.58
C ALA A 16 -4.36 -11.97 8.35
N GLY A 17 -4.09 -11.58 9.59
CA GLY A 17 -3.20 -12.35 10.46
C GLY A 17 -3.47 -12.09 11.94
N VAL A 18 -3.20 -13.10 12.76
CA VAL A 18 -3.19 -12.97 14.22
C VAL A 18 -1.83 -12.46 14.67
N VAL A 19 -1.81 -11.42 15.47
CA VAL A 19 -0.59 -10.81 15.99
C VAL A 19 -0.62 -10.73 17.53
N ASP A 20 0.54 -10.94 18.14
CA ASP A 20 0.74 -10.75 19.57
C ASP A 20 1.17 -9.31 19.92
N ASP A 21 1.34 -9.03 21.20
CA ASP A 21 1.78 -7.73 21.73
C ASP A 21 3.24 -7.36 21.40
N GLN A 22 4.03 -8.33 20.88
CA GLN A 22 5.39 -8.16 20.39
C GLN A 22 5.45 -7.92 18.88
N GLY A 23 4.31 -7.99 18.18
CA GLY A 23 4.24 -7.85 16.73
C GLY A 23 4.54 -9.12 15.93
N HIS A 24 4.63 -10.29 16.58
CA HIS A 24 4.80 -11.54 15.87
C HIS A 24 3.49 -11.98 15.22
N VAL A 25 3.57 -12.40 13.97
CA VAL A 25 2.42 -12.93 13.23
C VAL A 25 2.32 -14.44 13.44
N LEU A 26 1.31 -14.89 14.18
CA LEU A 26 1.11 -16.28 14.58
C LEU A 26 0.37 -17.11 13.50
N ALA A 27 -0.55 -16.48 12.79
CA ALA A 27 -1.31 -17.09 11.70
C ALA A 27 -1.56 -16.09 10.58
N ARG A 28 -1.75 -16.57 9.36
CA ARG A 28 -2.03 -15.72 8.18
C ARG A 28 -3.03 -16.39 7.27
N LEU A 29 -3.86 -15.57 6.64
CA LEU A 29 -4.69 -15.98 5.51
C LEU A 29 -4.73 -14.87 4.45
N ARG A 30 -5.08 -15.24 3.23
CA ARG A 30 -5.19 -14.32 2.10
C ARG A 30 -6.34 -14.74 1.20
N ARG A 31 -7.10 -13.77 0.70
CA ARG A 31 -8.25 -13.93 -0.19
C ARG A 31 -8.18 -12.90 -1.32
N ASP A 32 -8.79 -13.19 -2.45
CA ASP A 32 -8.96 -12.20 -3.52
C ASP A 32 -10.08 -11.23 -3.15
N THR A 33 -9.89 -9.93 -3.45
CA THR A 33 -10.84 -8.87 -3.10
C THR A 33 -11.94 -8.74 -4.16
N PRO A 34 -13.23 -8.83 -3.81
CA PRO A 34 -14.34 -8.50 -4.69
C PRO A 34 -14.53 -6.97 -4.78
N ALA A 35 -13.55 -6.24 -5.32
CA ALA A 35 -13.36 -4.79 -5.20
C ALA A 35 -14.55 -3.91 -5.66
N HIS A 36 -15.45 -4.45 -6.48
CA HIS A 36 -16.60 -3.72 -7.03
C HIS A 36 -17.86 -3.84 -6.17
N ASP A 37 -17.84 -4.64 -5.10
CA ASP A 37 -19.00 -4.89 -4.23
C ASP A 37 -18.61 -4.63 -2.77
N PRO A 38 -18.93 -3.44 -2.21
CA PRO A 38 -18.59 -3.07 -0.85
C PRO A 38 -19.04 -4.10 0.19
N GLY A 39 -20.29 -4.56 0.11
CA GLY A 39 -20.85 -5.51 1.06
C GLY A 39 -20.15 -6.88 1.05
N LYS A 40 -19.69 -7.34 -0.14
CA LYS A 40 -18.88 -8.57 -0.23
C LYS A 40 -17.47 -8.38 0.32
N VAL A 41 -16.88 -7.20 0.20
CA VAL A 41 -15.59 -6.91 0.83
C VAL A 41 -15.71 -6.95 2.34
N GLU A 42 -16.77 -6.32 2.90
CA GLU A 42 -17.03 -6.36 4.35
C GLU A 42 -17.26 -7.79 4.86
N GLU A 43 -18.06 -8.58 4.13
CA GLU A 43 -18.30 -9.98 4.51
C GLU A 43 -17.01 -10.79 4.45
N LEU A 44 -16.20 -10.61 3.41
CA LEU A 44 -14.90 -11.28 3.28
C LEU A 44 -13.95 -10.95 4.44
N ILE A 45 -13.93 -9.68 4.88
CA ILE A 45 -13.16 -9.24 6.06
C ILE A 45 -13.68 -9.96 7.31
N ALA A 46 -14.99 -9.97 7.51
CA ALA A 46 -15.62 -10.60 8.66
C ALA A 46 -15.40 -12.12 8.67
N GLU A 47 -15.49 -12.79 7.53
CA GLU A 47 -15.17 -14.21 7.39
C GLU A 47 -13.72 -14.51 7.75
N ALA A 48 -12.78 -13.69 7.25
CA ALA A 48 -11.36 -13.82 7.56
C ALA A 48 -11.08 -13.69 9.06
N ILE A 49 -11.72 -12.70 9.71
CA ILE A 49 -11.62 -12.50 11.16
C ILE A 49 -12.20 -13.68 11.92
N ARG A 50 -13.41 -14.13 11.58
CA ARG A 50 -14.07 -15.28 12.23
C ARG A 50 -13.29 -16.58 12.05
N GLU A 51 -12.68 -16.79 10.89
CA GLU A 51 -11.85 -17.97 10.61
C GLU A 51 -10.64 -18.02 11.55
N LEU A 52 -9.90 -16.91 11.66
CA LEU A 52 -8.75 -16.83 12.54
C LEU A 52 -9.13 -16.88 14.03
N ALA A 53 -10.27 -16.31 14.41
CA ALA A 53 -10.75 -16.31 15.80
C ALA A 53 -11.27 -17.68 16.28
N ARG A 54 -11.36 -18.70 15.41
CA ARG A 54 -11.70 -20.07 15.83
C ARG A 54 -10.59 -20.73 16.65
N ASP A 55 -9.35 -20.44 16.25
CA ASP A 55 -8.17 -21.10 16.82
C ASP A 55 -7.41 -20.20 17.80
N TYR A 56 -7.78 -18.91 17.88
CA TYR A 56 -7.11 -17.89 18.70
C TYR A 56 -8.13 -17.04 19.45
N GLU A 57 -7.91 -16.87 20.75
CA GLU A 57 -8.70 -15.93 21.56
C GLU A 57 -8.18 -14.51 21.33
N VAL A 58 -8.89 -13.76 20.48
CA VAL A 58 -8.53 -12.41 20.04
C VAL A 58 -9.41 -11.35 20.69
N GLU A 59 -8.83 -10.22 21.04
CA GLU A 59 -9.51 -9.13 21.77
C GLU A 59 -10.08 -8.04 20.84
N ALA A 60 -9.47 -7.84 19.68
CA ALA A 60 -9.82 -6.76 18.75
C ALA A 60 -9.35 -7.03 17.32
N ALA A 61 -9.83 -6.25 16.36
CA ALA A 61 -9.33 -6.24 14.99
C ALA A 61 -8.90 -4.82 14.55
N GLY A 62 -7.78 -4.75 13.83
CA GLY A 62 -7.29 -3.54 13.17
C GLY A 62 -7.34 -3.71 11.65
N LEU A 63 -7.96 -2.77 10.94
CA LEU A 63 -8.12 -2.80 9.49
C LEU A 63 -7.24 -1.71 8.87
N GLY A 64 -6.27 -2.08 8.02
CA GLY A 64 -5.53 -1.19 7.14
C GLY A 64 -6.26 -1.09 5.80
N ALA A 65 -6.76 0.07 5.44
CA ALA A 65 -7.50 0.29 4.21
C ALA A 65 -6.72 1.17 3.23
N ALA A 66 -6.58 0.72 1.97
CA ALA A 66 -5.95 1.48 0.90
C ALA A 66 -6.86 2.64 0.44
N GLY A 67 -6.93 3.70 1.25
CA GLY A 67 -7.79 4.87 1.03
C GLY A 67 -7.73 5.90 2.14
N PHE A 68 -8.50 6.97 1.98
CA PHE A 68 -8.63 8.04 2.98
C PHE A 68 -9.56 7.58 4.10
N VAL A 69 -9.07 7.59 5.33
CA VAL A 69 -9.82 7.23 6.54
C VAL A 69 -10.07 8.48 7.36
N ASP A 70 -11.26 8.60 7.94
CA ASP A 70 -11.63 9.73 8.78
C ASP A 70 -10.78 9.81 10.07
N ALA A 71 -10.75 10.98 10.70
CA ALA A 71 -10.02 11.20 11.94
C ALA A 71 -10.56 10.35 13.11
N ALA A 72 -11.82 9.91 13.05
CA ALA A 72 -12.44 9.01 14.04
C ALA A 72 -12.03 7.54 13.86
N ARG A 73 -11.29 7.22 12.78
CA ARG A 73 -10.81 5.85 12.49
C ARG A 73 -11.96 4.85 12.35
N SER A 74 -12.98 5.26 11.63
CA SER A 74 -14.25 4.52 11.54
C SER A 74 -14.74 4.34 10.11
N THR A 75 -14.51 5.35 9.26
CA THR A 75 -15.11 5.45 7.93
C THR A 75 -14.02 5.58 6.87
N VAL A 76 -14.11 4.78 5.83
CA VAL A 76 -13.30 4.99 4.62
C VAL A 76 -14.03 6.00 3.76
N LEU A 77 -13.52 7.24 3.72
CA LEU A 77 -14.11 8.35 2.98
C LEU A 77 -14.05 8.10 1.48
N PHE A 78 -12.92 7.60 1.01
CA PHE A 78 -12.66 7.30 -0.39
C PHE A 78 -11.55 6.27 -0.53
N ALA A 79 -11.76 5.26 -1.37
CA ALA A 79 -10.74 4.29 -1.76
C ALA A 79 -10.63 4.25 -3.29
N PRO A 80 -9.47 4.55 -3.90
CA PRO A 80 -9.35 4.60 -5.35
C PRO A 80 -9.50 3.23 -6.04
N ASN A 81 -9.16 2.16 -5.34
CA ASN A 81 -9.14 0.79 -5.88
C ASN A 81 -10.27 -0.10 -5.35
N LEU A 82 -11.22 0.47 -4.58
CA LEU A 82 -12.41 -0.19 -4.04
C LEU A 82 -13.64 0.70 -4.28
N ALA A 83 -14.81 0.10 -4.38
CA ALA A 83 -16.04 0.84 -4.59
C ALA A 83 -16.54 1.58 -3.31
N TRP A 84 -15.65 1.85 -2.36
CA TRP A 84 -15.97 2.50 -1.11
C TRP A 84 -16.05 4.03 -1.26
N ARG A 85 -17.16 4.58 -0.77
CA ARG A 85 -17.43 6.02 -0.68
C ARG A 85 -18.20 6.27 0.61
N ASN A 86 -17.57 6.94 1.59
CA ASN A 86 -18.12 7.12 2.94
C ASN A 86 -18.57 5.80 3.58
N GLU A 87 -17.74 4.76 3.43
CA GLU A 87 -18.04 3.41 3.91
C GLU A 87 -17.82 3.33 5.43
N PRO A 88 -18.87 3.06 6.26
CA PRO A 88 -18.75 2.96 7.71
C PRO A 88 -18.14 1.60 8.12
N LEU A 89 -16.95 1.32 7.63
CA LEU A 89 -16.28 0.01 7.68
C LEU A 89 -16.15 -0.53 9.10
N ARG A 90 -15.85 0.33 10.07
CA ARG A 90 -15.77 -0.05 11.49
C ARG A 90 -17.08 -0.67 11.97
N ALA A 91 -18.17 0.05 11.84
CA ALA A 91 -19.49 -0.43 12.30
C ALA A 91 -19.94 -1.69 11.55
N ALA A 92 -19.67 -1.74 10.24
CA ALA A 92 -20.01 -2.89 9.41
C ALA A 92 -19.29 -4.18 9.85
N VAL A 93 -18.00 -4.08 10.20
CA VAL A 93 -17.22 -5.25 10.64
C VAL A 93 -17.49 -5.58 12.10
N GLU A 94 -17.65 -4.59 13.00
CA GLU A 94 -18.04 -4.81 14.41
C GLU A 94 -19.37 -5.58 14.50
N GLN A 95 -20.35 -5.17 13.71
CA GLN A 95 -21.67 -5.84 13.66
C GLN A 95 -21.56 -7.32 13.24
N ARG A 96 -20.66 -7.64 12.30
CA ARG A 96 -20.51 -8.99 11.76
C ARG A 96 -19.63 -9.90 12.62
N THR A 97 -18.71 -9.33 13.43
CA THR A 97 -17.73 -10.12 14.17
C THR A 97 -17.93 -10.09 15.67
N GLY A 98 -18.60 -9.06 16.20
CA GLY A 98 -18.74 -8.83 17.65
C GLY A 98 -17.45 -8.35 18.33
N LEU A 99 -16.37 -8.12 17.59
CA LEU A 99 -15.10 -7.63 18.10
C LEU A 99 -14.98 -6.10 17.97
N PRO A 100 -14.33 -5.42 18.89
CA PRO A 100 -13.94 -4.02 18.72
C PRO A 100 -13.04 -3.87 17.47
N VAL A 101 -13.34 -2.86 16.63
CA VAL A 101 -12.62 -2.62 15.37
C VAL A 101 -12.04 -1.20 15.30
N VAL A 102 -10.87 -1.09 14.74
CA VAL A 102 -10.23 0.18 14.38
C VAL A 102 -9.88 0.16 12.91
N VAL A 103 -10.21 1.24 12.20
CA VAL A 103 -9.82 1.42 10.78
C VAL A 103 -8.71 2.45 10.69
N GLU A 104 -7.68 2.16 9.91
CA GLU A 104 -6.57 3.08 9.64
C GLU A 104 -6.24 3.06 8.15
N ASN A 105 -5.63 4.12 7.63
CA ASN A 105 -5.00 4.06 6.32
C ASN A 105 -3.85 3.03 6.33
N ASP A 106 -3.67 2.28 5.24
CA ASP A 106 -2.67 1.20 5.12
C ASP A 106 -1.23 1.67 5.32
N ALA A 107 -0.84 2.81 4.73
CA ALA A 107 0.50 3.37 4.90
C ALA A 107 0.73 3.91 6.32
N ASN A 108 -0.29 4.51 6.93
CA ASN A 108 -0.27 4.91 8.34
C ASN A 108 -0.11 3.70 9.27
N ALA A 109 -0.84 2.61 9.00
CA ALA A 109 -0.72 1.37 9.77
C ALA A 109 0.69 0.77 9.63
N ALA A 110 1.26 0.77 8.42
CA ALA A 110 2.64 0.33 8.18
C ALA A 110 3.65 1.20 8.92
N ALA A 111 3.52 2.53 8.88
CA ALA A 111 4.40 3.45 9.59
C ALA A 111 4.34 3.26 11.11
N TRP A 112 3.14 3.01 11.64
CA TRP A 112 2.96 2.70 13.05
C TRP A 112 3.62 1.37 13.43
N ALA A 113 3.46 0.33 12.61
CA ALA A 113 4.11 -0.97 12.82
C ALA A 113 5.64 -0.86 12.81
N GLU A 114 6.21 -0.13 11.84
CA GLU A 114 7.64 0.13 11.78
C GLU A 114 8.18 0.89 13.00
N THR A 115 7.41 1.84 13.52
CA THR A 115 7.78 2.59 14.72
C THR A 115 7.69 1.74 15.98
N ARG A 116 6.74 0.81 16.06
CA ARG A 116 6.54 -0.05 17.23
C ARG A 116 7.44 -1.27 17.24
N PHE A 117 7.65 -1.92 16.10
CA PHE A 117 8.25 -3.25 15.98
C PHE A 117 9.39 -3.33 14.97
N GLY A 118 9.53 -2.36 14.08
CA GLY A 118 10.47 -2.38 12.96
C GLY A 118 11.64 -1.41 13.11
N ALA A 119 12.11 -0.88 11.98
CA ALA A 119 13.28 -0.03 11.88
C ALA A 119 13.17 1.29 12.68
N GLY A 120 11.94 1.75 12.94
CA GLY A 120 11.66 2.95 13.75
C GLY A 120 11.54 2.69 15.25
N HIS A 121 11.76 1.46 15.71
CA HIS A 121 11.60 1.13 17.14
C HIS A 121 12.47 2.01 18.04
N GLY A 122 11.83 2.55 19.09
CA GLY A 122 12.48 3.46 20.03
C GLY A 122 12.63 4.91 19.57
N GLN A 123 12.30 5.21 18.31
CA GLN A 123 12.32 6.57 17.77
C GLN A 123 10.99 7.29 18.06
N ARG A 124 11.09 8.56 18.47
CA ARG A 124 9.91 9.41 18.69
C ARG A 124 9.47 10.19 17.45
N PHE A 125 10.34 10.28 16.47
CA PHE A 125 10.12 11.03 15.22
C PHE A 125 10.53 10.14 14.06
N THR A 126 9.57 9.70 13.25
CA THR A 126 9.82 8.86 12.08
C THR A 126 8.99 9.34 10.90
N VAL A 127 9.56 9.20 9.72
CA VAL A 127 8.85 9.30 8.45
C VAL A 127 9.03 7.97 7.73
N THR A 128 7.93 7.32 7.45
CA THR A 128 7.91 6.07 6.68
C THR A 128 7.32 6.34 5.31
N VAL A 129 7.98 5.85 4.26
CA VAL A 129 7.49 5.91 2.88
C VAL A 129 7.33 4.48 2.38
N THR A 130 6.12 4.12 1.97
CA THR A 130 5.83 2.83 1.36
C THR A 130 5.89 2.95 -0.16
N VAL A 131 6.72 2.13 -0.81
CA VAL A 131 6.87 2.09 -2.26
C VAL A 131 6.29 0.78 -2.78
N GLY A 132 5.09 0.86 -3.31
CA GLY A 132 4.33 -0.27 -3.84
C GLY A 132 3.72 0.04 -5.20
N THR A 133 2.48 -0.35 -5.43
CA THR A 133 1.70 0.05 -6.61
C THR A 133 1.62 1.57 -6.73
N GLY A 134 1.42 2.26 -5.58
CA GLY A 134 1.51 3.71 -5.40
C GLY A 134 2.64 4.07 -4.44
N LEU A 135 2.65 5.31 -3.97
CA LEU A 135 3.46 5.81 -2.87
C LEU A 135 2.54 6.20 -1.71
N GLY A 136 2.74 5.56 -0.57
CA GLY A 136 2.09 5.96 0.66
C GLY A 136 3.09 6.51 1.67
N GLY A 137 2.61 7.08 2.77
CA GLY A 137 3.46 7.54 3.85
C GLY A 137 2.75 7.57 5.18
N GLY A 138 3.54 7.60 6.24
CA GLY A 138 3.09 7.84 7.59
C GLY A 138 4.16 8.55 8.39
N ILE A 139 3.73 9.45 9.26
CA ILE A 139 4.61 10.29 10.07
C ILE A 139 4.28 10.07 11.53
N VAL A 140 5.29 9.81 12.34
CA VAL A 140 5.18 9.78 13.80
C VAL A 140 5.90 10.98 14.37
N LEU A 141 5.20 11.77 15.17
CA LEU A 141 5.73 12.95 15.86
C LEU A 141 5.54 12.80 17.37
N GLY A 142 6.65 12.87 18.11
CA GLY A 142 6.61 12.76 19.56
C GLY A 142 6.20 11.37 20.08
N GLY A 143 6.21 10.35 19.22
CA GLY A 143 5.74 8.99 19.52
C GLY A 143 4.28 8.73 19.17
N GLU A 144 3.61 9.68 18.48
CA GLU A 144 2.22 9.57 18.04
C GLU A 144 2.10 9.68 16.53
N LEU A 145 1.24 8.87 15.93
CA LEU A 145 0.97 8.89 14.49
C LEU A 145 0.21 10.17 14.11
N LEU A 146 0.80 10.94 13.20
CA LEU A 146 0.21 12.18 12.66
C LEU A 146 -0.90 11.84 11.65
N ARG A 147 -2.15 12.10 12.02
CA ARG A 147 -3.32 11.90 11.15
C ARG A 147 -3.84 13.20 10.53
N GLY A 148 -3.48 14.35 11.12
CA GLY A 148 -4.05 15.64 10.75
C GLY A 148 -5.51 15.81 11.18
N ALA A 149 -6.08 16.97 10.86
CA ALA A 149 -7.44 17.31 11.28
C ALA A 149 -8.53 16.44 10.66
N PHE A 150 -8.27 15.92 9.46
CA PHE A 150 -9.24 15.15 8.65
C PHE A 150 -8.83 13.70 8.40
N GLY A 151 -7.76 13.23 9.02
CA GLY A 151 -7.27 11.85 8.81
C GLY A 151 -6.36 11.66 7.59
N ALA A 152 -6.06 12.72 6.84
CA ALA A 152 -5.34 12.65 5.56
C ALA A 152 -3.91 13.25 5.63
N ALA A 153 -3.26 13.23 6.79
CA ALA A 153 -1.86 13.63 6.86
C ALA A 153 -0.93 12.58 6.23
N ALA A 154 0.28 13.00 5.89
CA ALA A 154 1.35 12.15 5.35
C ALA A 154 1.06 11.53 3.98
N GLU A 155 0.17 12.10 3.18
CA GLU A 155 -0.06 11.74 1.78
C GLU A 155 1.12 12.16 0.89
N VAL A 156 2.33 11.67 1.22
CA VAL A 156 3.60 12.08 0.59
C VAL A 156 3.64 11.77 -0.90
N GLY A 157 2.97 10.70 -1.33
CA GLY A 157 2.86 10.33 -2.74
C GLY A 157 2.18 11.39 -3.60
N HIS A 158 1.36 12.26 -3.00
CA HIS A 158 0.65 13.33 -3.68
C HIS A 158 1.32 14.70 -3.59
N MET A 159 2.54 14.78 -3.01
CA MET A 159 3.36 15.99 -3.10
C MET A 159 3.66 16.31 -4.56
N ASN A 160 3.47 17.56 -4.97
CA ASN A 160 3.79 18.02 -6.32
C ASN A 160 5.31 18.20 -6.46
N LEU A 161 5.98 17.29 -7.16
CA LEU A 161 7.41 17.35 -7.46
C LEU A 161 7.70 17.92 -8.85
N VAL A 162 6.77 17.78 -9.78
CA VAL A 162 6.94 18.22 -11.16
C VAL A 162 5.78 19.13 -11.52
N PRO A 163 5.93 20.46 -11.44
CA PRO A 163 4.88 21.38 -11.84
C PRO A 163 4.35 21.05 -13.25
N ASP A 164 3.03 21.05 -13.41
CA ASP A 164 2.33 20.70 -14.66
C ASP A 164 2.68 19.32 -15.25
N GLY A 165 3.27 18.43 -14.44
CA GLY A 165 3.71 17.09 -14.83
C GLY A 165 2.59 16.12 -15.14
N ARG A 166 2.88 14.82 -14.96
CA ARG A 166 1.94 13.71 -15.26
C ARG A 166 0.64 13.86 -14.45
N PRO A 167 -0.54 13.59 -15.07
CA PRO A 167 -1.81 13.60 -14.32
C PRO A 167 -1.80 12.50 -13.25
N CYS A 168 -2.42 12.78 -12.11
CA CYS A 168 -2.58 11.86 -11.00
C CYS A 168 -4.05 11.54 -10.77
N GLY A 169 -4.33 10.32 -10.30
CA GLY A 169 -5.68 9.86 -9.95
C GLY A 169 -6.35 10.67 -8.83
N CYS A 170 -5.58 11.45 -8.04
CA CYS A 170 -6.12 12.38 -7.04
C CYS A 170 -6.70 13.68 -7.64
N GLY A 171 -6.63 13.86 -8.96
CA GLY A 171 -7.11 15.07 -9.67
C GLY A 171 -6.04 16.15 -9.86
N LEU A 172 -4.87 15.99 -9.25
CA LEU A 172 -3.74 16.92 -9.41
C LEU A 172 -2.78 16.45 -10.51
N ARG A 173 -1.73 17.25 -10.75
CA ARG A 173 -0.65 16.92 -11.69
C ARG A 173 0.69 16.96 -10.98
N GLY A 174 1.66 16.17 -11.46
CA GLY A 174 3.05 16.21 -10.99
C GLY A 174 3.31 15.58 -9.63
N CYS A 175 2.38 14.77 -9.13
CA CYS A 175 2.53 14.07 -7.86
C CYS A 175 3.73 13.11 -7.89
N TRP A 176 4.43 12.99 -6.78
CA TRP A 176 5.61 12.13 -6.63
C TRP A 176 5.36 10.69 -7.06
N GLU A 177 4.21 10.15 -6.68
CA GLU A 177 3.76 8.80 -7.03
C GLU A 177 3.84 8.51 -8.53
N GLN A 178 3.57 9.52 -9.39
CA GLN A 178 3.57 9.37 -10.84
C GLN A 178 4.98 9.17 -11.44
N TYR A 179 6.03 9.28 -10.62
CA TYR A 179 7.43 9.17 -11.02
C TYR A 179 8.21 8.10 -10.27
N ALA A 180 7.79 7.73 -9.06
CA ALA A 180 8.59 6.88 -8.16
C ALA A 180 7.85 5.63 -7.64
N SER A 181 6.62 5.37 -8.07
CA SER A 181 5.88 4.16 -7.69
C SER A 181 6.16 2.97 -8.62
N GLY A 182 5.78 1.77 -8.20
CA GLY A 182 5.84 0.58 -9.04
C GLY A 182 5.00 0.72 -10.32
N ARG A 183 3.85 1.40 -10.24
CA ARG A 183 3.03 1.74 -11.44
C ARG A 183 3.78 2.68 -12.38
N ALA A 184 4.45 3.69 -11.85
CA ALA A 184 5.25 4.61 -12.64
C ALA A 184 6.39 3.88 -13.34
N LEU A 185 7.08 2.97 -12.64
CA LEU A 185 8.14 2.13 -13.20
C LEU A 185 7.65 1.30 -14.38
N VAL A 186 6.50 0.61 -14.23
CA VAL A 186 5.91 -0.21 -15.31
C VAL A 186 5.49 0.65 -16.49
N THR A 187 4.85 1.80 -16.24
CA THR A 187 4.42 2.73 -17.31
C THR A 187 5.62 3.20 -18.11
N GLU A 188 6.68 3.60 -17.47
CA GLU A 188 7.90 4.05 -18.11
C GLU A 188 8.59 2.92 -18.90
N ALA A 189 8.66 1.72 -18.31
CA ALA A 189 9.25 0.56 -18.98
C ALA A 189 8.49 0.21 -20.28
N ARG A 190 7.16 0.25 -20.23
CA ARG A 190 6.30 0.03 -21.42
C ARG A 190 6.54 1.09 -22.51
N GLN A 191 6.57 2.37 -22.12
CA GLN A 191 6.82 3.47 -23.06
C GLN A 191 8.19 3.35 -23.72
N ARG A 192 9.25 3.02 -22.95
CA ARG A 192 10.60 2.82 -23.49
C ARG A 192 10.68 1.60 -24.38
N ALA A 193 10.07 0.48 -24.00
CA ALA A 193 10.05 -0.73 -24.82
C ALA A 193 9.35 -0.50 -26.14
N ALA A 194 8.29 0.31 -26.18
CA ALA A 194 7.60 0.68 -27.41
C ALA A 194 8.42 1.65 -28.28
N ALA A 195 9.15 2.59 -27.66
CA ALA A 195 9.95 3.60 -28.38
C ALA A 195 11.29 3.08 -28.91
N ALA A 196 11.94 2.15 -28.19
CA ALA A 196 13.26 1.58 -28.51
C ALA A 196 13.27 0.06 -28.26
N PRO A 197 12.60 -0.76 -29.10
CA PRO A 197 12.47 -2.20 -28.91
C PRO A 197 13.82 -2.94 -28.81
N GLU A 198 14.82 -2.52 -29.57
CA GLU A 198 16.13 -3.14 -29.55
C GLU A 198 16.84 -2.99 -28.20
N GLU A 199 16.72 -1.80 -27.57
CA GLU A 199 17.28 -1.56 -26.24
C GLU A 199 16.52 -2.31 -25.15
N ALA A 200 15.23 -2.60 -25.39
CA ALA A 200 14.32 -3.30 -24.46
C ALA A 200 14.21 -4.80 -24.78
N ARG A 201 15.06 -5.37 -25.62
CA ARG A 201 14.94 -6.73 -26.15
C ARG A 201 14.67 -7.78 -25.05
N LEU A 202 15.49 -7.79 -23.99
CA LEU A 202 15.33 -8.74 -22.89
C LEU A 202 13.98 -8.58 -22.18
N LEU A 203 13.53 -7.35 -21.97
CA LEU A 203 12.25 -7.08 -21.32
C LEU A 203 11.07 -7.49 -22.21
N LEU A 204 11.20 -7.26 -23.53
CA LEU A 204 10.21 -7.72 -24.51
C LEU A 204 10.20 -9.25 -24.63
N GLU A 205 11.35 -9.93 -24.57
CA GLU A 205 11.42 -11.39 -24.52
C GLU A 205 10.63 -11.95 -23.32
N LEU A 206 10.81 -11.36 -22.12
CA LEU A 206 10.04 -11.71 -20.92
C LEU A 206 8.54 -11.45 -21.08
N ALA A 207 8.16 -10.42 -21.83
CA ALA A 207 6.79 -10.00 -22.09
C ALA A 207 6.21 -10.61 -23.38
N GLN A 208 6.84 -11.64 -23.96
CA GLN A 208 6.41 -12.31 -25.19
C GLN A 208 6.21 -11.35 -26.38
N GLY A 209 7.07 -10.34 -26.49
CA GLY A 209 7.04 -9.34 -27.55
C GLY A 209 6.03 -8.21 -27.36
N GLN A 210 5.25 -8.20 -26.27
CA GLN A 210 4.17 -7.24 -26.06
C GLN A 210 4.53 -6.24 -24.94
N ALA A 211 4.81 -4.99 -25.31
CA ALA A 211 5.18 -3.95 -24.35
C ALA A 211 4.12 -3.73 -23.25
N GLU A 212 2.83 -3.83 -23.59
CA GLU A 212 1.70 -3.70 -22.68
C GLU A 212 1.64 -4.82 -21.63
N SER A 213 2.24 -5.97 -21.92
CA SER A 213 2.30 -7.13 -21.01
C SER A 213 3.45 -7.04 -20.00
N ILE A 214 4.32 -6.03 -20.08
CA ILE A 214 5.39 -5.81 -19.12
C ILE A 214 4.82 -5.57 -17.73
N THR A 215 5.36 -6.29 -16.74
CA THR A 215 5.00 -6.19 -15.32
C THR A 215 6.18 -5.75 -14.46
N GLY A 216 5.92 -5.28 -13.23
CA GLY A 216 6.96 -4.89 -12.29
C GLY A 216 8.02 -5.98 -12.04
N PRO A 217 7.64 -7.24 -11.76
CA PRO A 217 8.58 -8.34 -11.63
C PRO A 217 9.49 -8.54 -12.85
N MET A 218 8.95 -8.41 -14.08
CA MET A 218 9.76 -8.50 -15.31
C MET A 218 10.81 -7.38 -15.38
N VAL A 219 10.45 -6.14 -15.00
CA VAL A 219 11.40 -5.02 -14.94
C VAL A 219 12.50 -5.30 -13.93
N THR A 220 12.15 -5.81 -12.75
CA THR A 220 13.14 -6.19 -11.72
C THR A 220 14.07 -7.31 -12.19
N MET A 221 13.52 -8.33 -12.84
CA MET A 221 14.31 -9.43 -13.42
C MET A 221 15.27 -8.94 -14.50
N ALA A 222 14.81 -8.09 -15.40
CA ALA A 222 15.64 -7.52 -16.47
C ALA A 222 16.73 -6.57 -15.93
N ALA A 223 16.49 -5.91 -14.82
CA ALA A 223 17.45 -5.00 -14.15
C ALA A 223 18.43 -5.71 -13.21
N SER A 224 18.30 -7.03 -13.00
CA SER A 224 19.20 -7.78 -12.12
C SER A 224 20.65 -7.73 -12.61
N PRO A 225 21.67 -7.68 -11.73
CA PRO A 225 23.09 -7.59 -12.11
C PRO A 225 23.61 -8.75 -12.98
N VAL A 226 22.88 -9.87 -13.01
CA VAL A 226 23.20 -11.04 -13.88
C VAL A 226 22.88 -10.73 -15.35
N THR A 227 21.99 -9.78 -15.60
CA THR A 227 21.64 -9.29 -16.93
C THR A 227 22.14 -7.86 -17.01
N ARG A 228 23.22 -7.59 -17.79
CA ARG A 228 23.75 -6.25 -18.05
C ARG A 228 22.67 -5.37 -18.71
N TRP A 229 21.74 -4.83 -17.92
CA TRP A 229 20.79 -3.82 -18.40
C TRP A 229 21.42 -2.42 -18.21
N PRO A 230 21.22 -1.50 -19.17
CA PRO A 230 21.85 -0.17 -19.15
C PRO A 230 21.19 0.83 -18.18
N PHE A 231 20.65 0.38 -17.05
CA PHE A 231 20.29 1.27 -15.95
C PHE A 231 21.57 1.66 -15.21
N SER A 232 22.36 2.53 -15.85
CA SER A 232 23.49 3.18 -15.18
C SER A 232 22.94 4.12 -14.09
N PRO A 233 23.55 4.14 -12.89
CA PRO A 233 23.28 5.17 -11.87
C PRO A 233 23.45 6.60 -12.38
N SER A 234 24.18 6.79 -13.51
CA SER A 234 24.39 8.06 -14.19
C SER A 234 23.31 8.43 -15.22
N GLY A 235 22.35 7.55 -15.53
CA GLY A 235 21.20 7.85 -16.39
C GLY A 235 20.20 8.81 -15.74
N PRO A 236 19.21 9.31 -16.50
CA PRO A 236 18.21 10.27 -16.00
C PRO A 236 17.46 9.80 -14.75
N TRP A 237 17.44 8.48 -14.47
CA TRP A 237 16.79 7.83 -13.34
C TRP A 237 17.69 7.65 -12.12
N GLY A 238 19.01 7.46 -12.31
CA GLY A 238 19.96 7.29 -11.20
C GLY A 238 20.10 8.55 -10.35
N ARG A 239 19.83 9.71 -10.93
CA ARG A 239 19.95 10.99 -10.21
C ARG A 239 18.79 11.29 -9.26
N GLY A 240 17.61 10.70 -9.48
CA GLY A 240 16.45 10.90 -8.61
C GLY A 240 16.43 10.01 -7.36
N TRP A 241 17.20 8.91 -7.36
CA TRP A 241 17.24 7.95 -6.25
C TRP A 241 18.45 8.14 -5.33
N ALA A 242 19.49 8.84 -5.78
CA ALA A 242 20.71 9.04 -5.02
C ALA A 242 20.71 10.32 -4.16
N THR A 243 19.67 11.14 -4.23
CA THR A 243 19.55 12.42 -3.52
C THR A 243 18.27 12.56 -2.71
N ALA A 244 17.53 11.47 -2.49
CA ALA A 244 16.35 11.45 -1.61
C ALA A 244 16.63 10.64 -0.34
#